data_a1a6246bbafc4fb3bc0e39b6b903efbc
#
_entry.id   a1a6246bbafc4fb3bc0e39b6b903efbc
#
_cell.length_a   1.000
_cell.length_b   1.000
_cell.length_c   1.000
_cell.angle_alpha   90.00
_cell.angle_beta   90.00
_cell.angle_gamma   90.00
#
_symmetry.space_group_name_H-M   'P 1'
#
loop_
_entity.id
_entity.type
_entity.pdbx_description
1 polymer ?
#
loop_
_entity_poly.entity_id
_entity_poly.type
_entity_poly.pdbx_seq_one_letter_code
_entity_poly.pdbx_strand_id
1 'polypeptide(L)'
;MSRRQTAGPPAPEAAGYIASWRPSSVSPQAASFARAVVGAAGPPGRERAKNLLWAAGKLADYGIGLGLDQVPQTLLHPSVIERFTAHAPGLTGVTRRTLRTNLRFLARAVVPQLCPADAPLPRERARAPYTRAEIGGYLALADAQPTLARRMRAGGLVCLGAGAGLIRSDLRQVRGTDVCCRAGGVIVTVRGARPRVVPVLARYHDILLASAEFAGDQLVTGGTDPARKNVTNPLARSLAGGTGLPRLDTSRLRATWLAEAAELIGLATFMAAAGISCSQRLGDITAALQPGDEAATVALLGGSVR
;
A
#
# COMPACT_ATOMS: atom_id res chain seq x y z
N MET A 1 8.33 -24.11 4.39
CA MET A 1 9.81 -24.22 4.50
C MET A 1 10.43 -22.94 3.95
N SER A 2 10.82 -22.02 4.80
CA SER A 2 11.46 -20.75 4.39
C SER A 2 12.93 -21.03 4.08
N ARG A 3 13.37 -20.81 2.83
CA ARG A 3 14.77 -20.88 2.42
C ARG A 3 15.59 -19.93 3.33
N ARG A 4 16.53 -20.47 4.09
CA ARG A 4 17.60 -19.67 4.72
C ARG A 4 18.33 -18.94 3.62
N GLN A 5 18.08 -17.66 3.46
CA GLN A 5 18.92 -16.78 2.64
C GLN A 5 20.23 -16.59 3.40
N THR A 6 21.26 -17.30 2.98
CA THR A 6 22.65 -17.04 3.40
C THR A 6 23.05 -15.66 2.86
N ALA A 7 23.61 -14.82 3.73
CA ALA A 7 24.16 -13.53 3.33
C ALA A 7 25.27 -13.76 2.26
N GLY A 8 25.01 -13.23 1.06
CA GLY A 8 25.97 -13.17 -0.05
C GLY A 8 26.42 -11.73 -0.27
N PRO A 9 27.39 -11.46 -1.15
CA PRO A 9 27.76 -10.09 -1.48
C PRO A 9 26.56 -9.34 -2.08
N PRO A 10 26.45 -8.02 -1.85
CA PRO A 10 25.38 -7.22 -2.42
C PRO A 10 25.48 -7.19 -3.95
N ALA A 11 24.36 -7.14 -4.64
CA ALA A 11 24.33 -6.92 -6.08
C ALA A 11 25.09 -5.62 -6.44
N PRO A 12 25.76 -5.52 -7.62
CA PRO A 12 26.61 -4.37 -7.98
C PRO A 12 25.92 -3.00 -7.82
N GLU A 13 24.66 -2.88 -8.25
CA GLU A 13 23.85 -1.66 -8.08
C GLU A 13 23.58 -1.32 -6.61
N ALA A 14 23.38 -2.32 -5.77
CA ALA A 14 23.20 -2.14 -4.34
C ALA A 14 24.50 -1.73 -3.67
N ALA A 15 25.64 -2.31 -4.04
CA ALA A 15 26.96 -1.99 -3.49
C ALA A 15 27.33 -0.52 -3.72
N GLY A 16 27.20 -0.03 -4.96
CA GLY A 16 27.45 1.37 -5.30
C GLY A 16 26.55 2.33 -4.51
N TYR A 17 25.27 2.00 -4.39
CA TYR A 17 24.33 2.81 -3.62
C TYR A 17 24.65 2.82 -2.12
N ILE A 18 25.02 1.66 -1.53
CA ILE A 18 25.42 1.56 -0.12
C ILE A 18 26.66 2.43 0.14
N ALA A 19 27.69 2.34 -0.70
CA ALA A 19 28.91 3.09 -0.53
C ALA A 19 28.70 4.61 -0.58
N SER A 20 27.81 5.09 -1.46
CA SER A 20 27.51 6.51 -1.64
C SER A 20 26.45 7.07 -0.68
N TRP A 21 25.83 6.24 0.16
CA TRP A 21 24.72 6.68 0.99
C TRP A 21 25.15 7.66 2.10
N ARG A 22 24.70 8.91 2.03
CA ARG A 22 25.01 10.02 2.94
C ARG A 22 23.74 10.85 3.18
N PRO A 23 22.77 10.34 3.97
CA PRO A 23 21.54 11.07 4.22
C PRO A 23 21.74 12.21 5.22
N SER A 24 21.01 13.31 5.04
CA SER A 24 20.96 14.40 6.02
C SER A 24 20.10 14.08 7.25
N SER A 25 19.29 13.02 7.20
CA SER A 25 18.30 12.67 8.23
C SER A 25 18.82 11.72 9.31
N VAL A 26 20.09 11.33 9.28
CA VAL A 26 20.78 10.54 10.31
C VAL A 26 22.23 11.03 10.47
N SER A 27 22.80 10.80 11.66
CA SER A 27 24.17 11.21 11.96
C SER A 27 25.20 10.48 11.08
N PRO A 28 26.40 11.05 10.85
CA PRO A 28 27.47 10.40 10.10
C PRO A 28 27.88 9.04 10.69
N GLN A 29 27.86 8.92 12.03
CA GLN A 29 28.17 7.69 12.73
C GLN A 29 27.10 6.62 12.47
N ALA A 30 25.81 6.98 12.57
CA ALA A 30 24.70 6.09 12.24
C ALA A 30 24.70 5.67 10.77
N ALA A 31 25.04 6.58 9.86
CA ALA A 31 25.19 6.27 8.45
C ALA A 31 26.34 5.29 8.18
N SER A 32 27.46 5.40 8.91
CA SER A 32 28.56 4.45 8.82
C SER A 32 28.17 3.05 9.25
N PHE A 33 27.52 2.93 10.42
CA PHE A 33 26.96 1.68 10.91
C PHE A 33 26.00 1.06 9.90
N ALA A 34 25.06 1.85 9.38
CA ALA A 34 24.06 1.37 8.42
C ALA A 34 24.70 0.80 7.15
N ARG A 35 25.73 1.47 6.59
CA ARG A 35 26.46 0.97 5.41
C ARG A 35 27.16 -0.35 5.70
N ALA A 36 27.83 -0.47 6.83
CA ALA A 36 28.53 -1.70 7.22
C ALA A 36 27.56 -2.88 7.35
N VAL A 37 26.46 -2.71 8.10
CA VAL A 37 25.48 -3.76 8.36
C VAL A 37 24.71 -4.16 7.09
N VAL A 38 24.31 -3.18 6.26
CA VAL A 38 23.56 -3.48 5.03
C VAL A 38 24.48 -4.08 3.97
N GLY A 39 25.74 -3.67 3.91
CA GLY A 39 26.76 -4.32 3.07
C GLY A 39 26.95 -5.78 3.43
N ALA A 40 27.06 -6.10 4.72
CA ALA A 40 27.17 -7.46 5.22
C ALA A 40 25.90 -8.32 4.96
N ALA A 41 24.72 -7.70 4.94
CA ALA A 41 23.45 -8.40 4.68
C ALA A 41 23.19 -8.74 3.20
N GLY A 42 23.96 -8.18 2.26
CA GLY A 42 23.91 -8.53 0.84
C GLY A 42 22.56 -8.33 0.14
N PRO A 43 21.98 -7.11 0.11
CA PRO A 43 20.69 -6.91 -0.51
C PRO A 43 20.72 -7.14 -2.03
N PRO A 44 19.65 -7.73 -2.62
CA PRO A 44 19.60 -8.12 -4.03
C PRO A 44 19.44 -6.96 -5.03
N GLY A 45 19.25 -5.72 -4.56
CA GLY A 45 19.07 -4.55 -5.43
C GLY A 45 18.96 -3.24 -4.67
N ARG A 46 19.05 -2.13 -5.42
CA ARG A 46 19.11 -0.75 -4.91
C ARG A 46 17.91 -0.39 -4.00
N GLU A 47 16.69 -0.71 -4.41
CA GLU A 47 15.49 -0.36 -3.61
C GLU A 47 15.47 -1.10 -2.26
N ARG A 48 15.92 -2.35 -2.24
CA ARG A 48 16.04 -3.10 -0.98
C ARG A 48 17.13 -2.52 -0.10
N ALA A 49 18.30 -2.19 -0.66
CA ALA A 49 19.38 -1.53 0.05
C ALA A 49 18.94 -0.20 0.67
N LYS A 50 18.21 0.63 -0.07
CA LYS A 50 17.66 1.90 0.42
C LYS A 50 16.78 1.74 1.66
N ASN A 51 15.86 0.77 1.63
CA ASN A 51 14.95 0.52 2.74
C ASN A 51 15.69 -0.01 3.99
N LEU A 52 16.70 -0.84 3.78
CA LEU A 52 17.52 -1.38 4.86
C LEU A 52 18.44 -0.32 5.47
N LEU A 53 19.08 0.51 4.65
CA LEU A 53 19.93 1.62 5.09
C LEU A 53 19.14 2.61 5.95
N TRP A 54 17.95 2.97 5.50
CA TRP A 54 17.09 3.87 6.27
C TRP A 54 16.69 3.26 7.62
N ALA A 55 16.34 1.97 7.66
CA ALA A 55 15.99 1.29 8.89
C ALA A 55 17.18 1.19 9.86
N ALA A 56 18.35 0.79 9.36
CA ALA A 56 19.56 0.67 10.16
C ALA A 56 20.06 2.02 10.67
N GLY A 57 20.01 3.07 9.84
CA GLY A 57 20.39 4.43 10.24
C GLY A 57 19.51 4.97 11.36
N LYS A 58 18.20 4.81 11.25
CA LYS A 58 17.25 5.23 12.32
C LYS A 58 17.45 4.47 13.63
N LEU A 59 17.73 3.17 13.56
CA LEU A 59 18.07 2.38 14.74
C LEU A 59 19.38 2.84 15.38
N ALA A 60 20.39 3.10 14.56
CA ALA A 60 21.70 3.55 15.06
C ALA A 60 21.62 4.92 15.73
N ASP A 61 20.92 5.90 15.16
CA ASP A 61 20.66 7.19 15.80
C ASP A 61 19.94 7.03 17.15
N TYR A 62 18.94 6.17 17.19
CA TYR A 62 18.25 5.84 18.45
C TYR A 62 19.22 5.22 19.48
N GLY A 63 20.10 4.32 19.04
CA GLY A 63 21.12 3.73 19.88
C GLY A 63 22.14 4.74 20.40
N ILE A 64 22.58 5.67 19.55
CA ILE A 64 23.46 6.79 19.94
C ILE A 64 22.80 7.63 21.04
N GLY A 65 21.52 7.99 20.87
CA GLY A 65 20.76 8.74 21.87
C GLY A 65 20.60 8.04 23.20
N LEU A 66 20.79 6.70 23.24
CA LEU A 66 20.76 5.88 24.47
C LEU A 66 22.18 5.52 24.99
N GLY A 67 23.24 6.00 24.35
CA GLY A 67 24.61 5.65 24.70
C GLY A 67 24.98 4.18 24.42
N LEU A 68 24.29 3.52 23.46
CA LEU A 68 24.59 2.12 23.12
C LEU A 68 25.77 2.03 22.16
N ASP A 69 26.58 0.99 22.35
CA ASP A 69 27.68 0.67 21.43
C ASP A 69 27.18 0.44 20.00
N GLN A 70 27.85 1.10 19.05
CA GLN A 70 27.49 1.03 17.64
C GLN A 70 28.05 -0.23 16.95
N VAL A 71 27.79 -1.40 17.57
CA VAL A 71 28.18 -2.71 17.04
C VAL A 71 26.93 -3.55 16.69
N PRO A 72 27.01 -4.42 15.67
CA PRO A 72 25.85 -5.20 15.21
C PRO A 72 25.22 -6.04 16.33
N GLN A 73 26.03 -6.61 17.21
CA GLN A 73 25.57 -7.46 18.32
C GLN A 73 24.70 -6.69 19.31
N THR A 74 24.99 -5.42 19.56
CA THR A 74 24.23 -4.55 20.45
C THR A 74 23.00 -4.00 19.74
N LEU A 75 23.15 -3.32 18.62
CA LEU A 75 22.06 -2.59 17.98
C LEU A 75 21.05 -3.53 17.30
N LEU A 76 21.50 -4.63 16.68
CA LEU A 76 20.60 -5.60 16.06
C LEU A 76 20.08 -6.66 17.06
N HIS A 77 20.38 -6.51 18.34
CA HIS A 77 19.78 -7.39 19.34
C HIS A 77 18.26 -7.26 19.32
N PRO A 78 17.49 -8.37 19.35
CA PRO A 78 16.04 -8.34 19.24
C PRO A 78 15.36 -7.40 20.22
N SER A 79 15.81 -7.33 21.47
CA SER A 79 15.25 -6.43 22.49
C SER A 79 15.43 -4.95 22.14
N VAL A 80 16.55 -4.57 21.52
CA VAL A 80 16.81 -3.19 21.07
C VAL A 80 15.91 -2.84 19.88
N ILE A 81 15.76 -3.76 18.92
CA ILE A 81 14.84 -3.60 17.78
C ILE A 81 13.40 -3.42 18.27
N GLU A 82 12.94 -4.28 19.20
CA GLU A 82 11.58 -4.18 19.74
C GLU A 82 11.36 -2.87 20.52
N ARG A 83 12.31 -2.49 21.39
CA ARG A 83 12.26 -1.24 22.14
C ARG A 83 12.24 -0.03 21.21
N PHE A 84 13.08 0.01 20.19
CA PHE A 84 13.09 1.06 19.16
C PHE A 84 11.73 1.14 18.45
N THR A 85 11.22 0.03 17.95
CA THR A 85 9.97 0.02 17.20
C THR A 85 8.75 0.33 18.06
N ALA A 86 8.80 0.06 19.36
CA ALA A 86 7.73 0.39 20.30
C ALA A 86 7.75 1.87 20.71
N HIS A 87 8.92 2.45 21.00
CA HIS A 87 9.04 3.71 21.71
C HIS A 87 9.60 4.89 20.90
N ALA A 88 10.21 4.64 19.71
CA ALA A 88 10.75 5.75 18.92
C ALA A 88 9.68 6.78 18.58
N PRO A 89 9.93 8.09 18.83
CA PRO A 89 8.95 9.15 18.58
C PRO A 89 8.71 9.36 17.08
N GLY A 90 7.54 9.90 16.72
CA GLY A 90 7.22 10.31 15.34
C GLY A 90 6.98 9.17 14.34
N LEU A 91 6.96 7.90 14.78
CA LEU A 91 6.71 6.75 13.90
C LEU A 91 5.23 6.36 13.88
N THR A 92 4.66 6.28 12.67
CA THR A 92 3.32 5.69 12.48
C THR A 92 3.37 4.18 12.63
N GLY A 93 2.23 3.52 12.91
CA GLY A 93 2.16 2.07 13.02
C GLY A 93 2.63 1.33 11.77
N VAL A 94 2.33 1.85 10.57
CA VAL A 94 2.83 1.30 9.29
C VAL A 94 4.35 1.41 9.22
N THR A 95 4.91 2.55 9.60
CA THR A 95 6.35 2.78 9.63
C THR A 95 7.04 1.84 10.60
N ARG A 96 6.49 1.67 11.82
CA ARG A 96 7.01 0.73 12.82
C ARG A 96 7.10 -0.70 12.31
N ARG A 97 6.04 -1.20 11.64
CA ARG A 97 6.05 -2.54 11.03
C ARG A 97 7.12 -2.69 9.97
N THR A 98 7.26 -1.70 9.09
CA THR A 98 8.26 -1.72 8.02
C THR A 98 9.67 -1.73 8.59
N LEU A 99 9.96 -0.87 9.58
CA LEU A 99 11.23 -0.82 10.27
C LEU A 99 11.54 -2.15 10.95
N ARG A 100 10.61 -2.66 11.74
CA ARG A 100 10.76 -3.95 12.44
C ARG A 100 11.08 -5.09 11.48
N THR A 101 10.36 -5.18 10.35
CA THR A 101 10.60 -6.22 9.34
C THR A 101 11.99 -6.08 8.73
N ASN A 102 12.42 -4.87 8.40
CA ASN A 102 13.74 -4.63 7.83
C ASN A 102 14.87 -4.89 8.84
N LEU A 103 14.72 -4.46 10.08
CA LEU A 103 15.71 -4.66 11.13
C LEU A 103 15.84 -6.13 11.53
N ARG A 104 14.74 -6.87 11.64
CA ARG A 104 14.78 -8.31 11.87
C ARG A 104 15.41 -9.07 10.70
N PHE A 105 15.22 -8.62 9.47
CA PHE A 105 15.94 -9.16 8.33
C PHE A 105 17.45 -8.95 8.48
N LEU A 106 17.89 -7.73 8.82
CA LEU A 106 19.31 -7.42 9.07
C LEU A 106 19.88 -8.25 10.23
N ALA A 107 19.15 -8.34 11.33
CA ALA A 107 19.57 -9.14 12.47
C ALA A 107 19.81 -10.61 12.10
N ARG A 108 18.87 -11.24 11.37
CA ARG A 108 19.03 -12.62 10.89
C ARG A 108 20.19 -12.80 9.93
N ALA A 109 20.46 -11.80 9.09
CA ALA A 109 21.55 -11.88 8.12
C ALA A 109 22.93 -11.66 8.77
N VAL A 110 23.04 -10.77 9.75
CA VAL A 110 24.32 -10.32 10.31
C VAL A 110 24.65 -10.94 11.67
N VAL A 111 23.64 -11.15 12.52
CA VAL A 111 23.77 -11.72 13.88
C VAL A 111 22.77 -12.86 14.13
N PRO A 112 22.74 -13.91 13.28
CA PRO A 112 21.71 -14.94 13.31
C PRO A 112 21.61 -15.68 14.65
N GLN A 113 22.71 -15.76 15.39
CA GLN A 113 22.79 -16.41 16.70
C GLN A 113 21.95 -15.70 17.78
N LEU A 114 21.61 -14.42 17.59
CA LEU A 114 20.84 -13.62 18.54
C LEU A 114 19.35 -13.57 18.21
N CYS A 115 18.90 -14.23 17.14
CA CYS A 115 17.55 -14.09 16.64
C CYS A 115 16.62 -15.21 17.14
N PRO A 116 15.73 -14.95 18.12
CA PRO A 116 14.69 -15.89 18.50
C PRO A 116 13.62 -16.03 17.42
N ALA A 117 12.73 -17.00 17.59
CA ALA A 117 11.55 -17.15 16.75
C ALA A 117 10.67 -15.87 16.78
N ASP A 118 10.08 -15.54 15.64
CA ASP A 118 9.28 -14.31 15.50
C ASP A 118 7.96 -14.38 16.26
N ALA A 119 7.73 -13.44 17.17
CA ALA A 119 6.39 -13.11 17.65
C ALA A 119 5.76 -12.06 16.70
N PRO A 120 4.59 -12.32 16.10
CA PRO A 120 3.95 -11.35 15.24
C PRO A 120 3.47 -10.12 16.03
N LEU A 121 3.67 -8.92 15.48
CA LEU A 121 3.01 -7.72 16.02
C LEU A 121 1.50 -7.79 15.76
N PRO A 122 0.67 -7.29 16.69
CA PRO A 122 -0.73 -7.09 16.43
C PRO A 122 -0.93 -6.28 15.15
N ARG A 123 -1.85 -6.71 14.31
CA ARG A 123 -2.22 -5.92 13.12
C ARG A 123 -3.06 -4.74 13.56
N GLU A 124 -2.74 -3.55 13.05
CA GLU A 124 -3.71 -2.46 13.09
C GLU A 124 -4.93 -2.87 12.27
N ARG A 125 -6.12 -2.59 12.77
CA ARG A 125 -7.35 -2.78 12.00
C ARG A 125 -7.27 -1.98 10.71
N ALA A 126 -7.76 -2.56 9.63
CA ALA A 126 -7.92 -1.81 8.39
C ALA A 126 -8.83 -0.59 8.67
N ARG A 127 -8.53 0.54 8.00
CA ARG A 127 -9.41 1.71 8.12
C ARG A 127 -10.79 1.36 7.59
N ALA A 128 -11.83 1.79 8.30
CA ALA A 128 -13.19 1.59 7.88
C ALA A 128 -13.42 2.12 6.44
N PRO A 129 -14.23 1.43 5.61
CA PRO A 129 -14.65 1.92 4.32
C PRO A 129 -15.22 3.35 4.40
N TYR A 130 -15.21 4.07 3.31
CA TYR A 130 -15.96 5.31 3.20
C TYR A 130 -17.47 5.02 3.13
N THR A 131 -18.25 5.87 3.75
CA THR A 131 -19.71 5.89 3.58
C THR A 131 -20.08 6.39 2.17
N ARG A 132 -21.31 6.10 1.73
CA ARG A 132 -21.83 6.64 0.46
C ARG A 132 -21.83 8.18 0.45
N ALA A 133 -22.15 8.80 1.58
CA ALA A 133 -22.12 10.25 1.71
C ALA A 133 -20.71 10.84 1.58
N GLU A 134 -19.71 10.22 2.19
CA GLU A 134 -18.30 10.62 2.02
C GLU A 134 -17.85 10.51 0.56
N ILE A 135 -18.17 9.41 -0.12
CA ILE A 135 -17.85 9.24 -1.55
C ILE A 135 -18.57 10.29 -2.40
N GLY A 136 -19.86 10.54 -2.17
CA GLY A 136 -20.61 11.59 -2.84
C GLY A 136 -19.97 12.97 -2.64
N GLY A 137 -19.52 13.27 -1.43
CA GLY A 137 -18.79 14.49 -1.12
C GLY A 137 -17.46 14.62 -1.89
N TYR A 138 -16.68 13.53 -2.04
CA TYR A 138 -15.45 13.58 -2.85
C TYR A 138 -15.73 13.74 -4.35
N LEU A 139 -16.81 13.15 -4.87
CA LEU A 139 -17.22 13.37 -6.26
C LEU A 139 -17.67 14.81 -6.50
N ALA A 140 -18.43 15.40 -5.58
CA ALA A 140 -18.80 16.82 -5.64
C ALA A 140 -17.56 17.73 -5.59
N LEU A 141 -16.59 17.44 -4.72
CA LEU A 141 -15.32 18.17 -4.69
C LEU A 141 -14.50 18.00 -5.96
N ALA A 142 -14.56 16.83 -6.60
CA ALA A 142 -13.90 16.59 -7.87
C ALA A 142 -14.53 17.45 -8.99
N ASP A 143 -15.85 17.53 -9.02
CA ASP A 143 -16.60 18.37 -9.99
C ASP A 143 -16.37 19.87 -9.75
N ALA A 144 -16.23 20.30 -8.50
CA ALA A 144 -15.95 21.67 -8.13
C ALA A 144 -14.49 22.12 -8.39
N GLN A 145 -13.62 21.26 -8.94
CA GLN A 145 -12.25 21.66 -9.26
C GLN A 145 -12.20 22.74 -10.35
N PRO A 146 -11.25 23.71 -10.26
CA PRO A 146 -11.27 24.91 -11.08
C PRO A 146 -11.08 24.70 -12.58
N THR A 147 -10.46 23.58 -12.99
CA THR A 147 -10.23 23.29 -14.42
C THR A 147 -10.80 21.94 -14.81
N LEU A 148 -11.23 21.81 -16.09
CA LEU A 148 -11.72 20.55 -16.62
C LEU A 148 -10.73 19.39 -16.37
N ALA A 149 -9.44 19.62 -16.63
CA ALA A 149 -8.42 18.61 -16.43
C ALA A 149 -8.34 18.15 -14.95
N ARG A 150 -8.49 19.07 -13.99
CA ARG A 150 -8.52 18.69 -12.56
C ARG A 150 -9.80 17.94 -12.21
N ARG A 151 -10.96 18.38 -12.74
CA ARG A 151 -12.23 17.68 -12.54
C ARG A 151 -12.16 16.25 -13.03
N MET A 152 -11.76 16.04 -14.27
CA MET A 152 -11.67 14.71 -14.88
C MET A 152 -10.68 13.80 -14.15
N ARG A 153 -9.48 14.29 -13.81
CA ARG A 153 -8.47 13.51 -13.09
C ARG A 153 -8.88 13.17 -11.65
N ALA A 154 -9.53 14.10 -10.95
CA ALA A 154 -9.99 13.90 -9.60
C ALA A 154 -11.18 12.92 -9.56
N GLY A 155 -12.17 13.09 -10.44
CA GLY A 155 -13.28 12.15 -10.63
C GLY A 155 -12.80 10.75 -10.99
N GLY A 156 -11.89 10.65 -11.96
CA GLY A 156 -11.26 9.40 -12.37
C GLY A 156 -10.53 8.70 -11.21
N LEU A 157 -9.81 9.44 -10.35
CA LEU A 157 -9.15 8.89 -9.16
C LEU A 157 -10.16 8.25 -8.20
N VAL A 158 -11.25 8.95 -7.89
CA VAL A 158 -12.29 8.46 -6.97
C VAL A 158 -12.97 7.24 -7.58
N CYS A 159 -13.36 7.29 -8.87
CA CYS A 159 -14.03 6.20 -9.56
C CYS A 159 -13.15 4.95 -9.70
N LEU A 160 -11.88 5.10 -10.06
CA LEU A 160 -10.94 3.97 -10.12
C LEU A 160 -10.69 3.34 -8.74
N GLY A 161 -10.67 4.16 -7.68
CA GLY A 161 -10.47 3.67 -6.32
C GLY A 161 -11.71 3.02 -5.71
N ALA A 162 -12.85 3.72 -5.71
CA ALA A 162 -14.10 3.27 -5.11
C ALA A 162 -14.99 2.46 -6.08
N GLY A 163 -14.86 2.66 -7.39
CA GLY A 163 -15.64 1.94 -8.40
C GLY A 163 -14.99 0.66 -8.91
N ALA A 164 -13.65 0.60 -8.96
CA ALA A 164 -12.88 -0.54 -9.46
C ALA A 164 -11.86 -1.09 -8.45
N GLY A 165 -11.77 -0.55 -7.25
CA GLY A 165 -10.91 -1.05 -6.17
C GLY A 165 -9.42 -1.06 -6.49
N LEU A 166 -8.93 -0.15 -7.31
CA LEU A 166 -7.55 -0.13 -7.73
C LEU A 166 -6.62 0.34 -6.61
N ILE A 167 -5.46 -0.31 -6.49
CA ILE A 167 -4.39 0.11 -5.56
C ILE A 167 -3.56 1.23 -6.19
N ARG A 168 -2.76 1.90 -5.36
CA ARG A 168 -1.92 3.03 -5.81
C ARG A 168 -1.01 2.68 -7.01
N SER A 169 -0.47 1.47 -7.09
CA SER A 169 0.33 1.02 -8.23
C SER A 169 -0.48 0.89 -9.51
N ASP A 170 -1.74 0.46 -9.41
CA ASP A 170 -2.64 0.31 -10.55
C ASP A 170 -3.15 1.69 -11.01
N LEU A 171 -3.59 2.54 -10.07
CA LEU A 171 -4.11 3.88 -10.34
C LEU A 171 -3.17 4.74 -11.20
N ARG A 172 -1.86 4.57 -11.07
CA ARG A 172 -0.86 5.31 -11.85
C ARG A 172 -0.57 4.72 -13.23
N GLN A 173 -1.19 3.59 -13.60
CA GLN A 173 -0.92 2.89 -14.85
C GLN A 173 -2.12 2.87 -15.81
N VAL A 174 -3.32 3.10 -15.30
CA VAL A 174 -4.54 3.05 -16.10
C VAL A 174 -4.60 4.24 -17.04
N ARG A 175 -4.69 3.95 -18.33
CA ARG A 175 -4.94 4.94 -19.42
C ARG A 175 -6.43 5.06 -19.68
N GLY A 176 -6.85 6.12 -20.36
CA GLY A 176 -8.24 6.23 -20.81
C GLY A 176 -8.64 5.04 -21.68
N THR A 177 -7.76 4.59 -22.56
CA THR A 177 -7.97 3.42 -23.45
C THR A 177 -8.07 2.08 -22.72
N ASP A 178 -7.71 2.00 -21.42
CA ASP A 178 -7.88 0.82 -20.59
C ASP A 178 -9.29 0.71 -19.98
N VAL A 179 -10.13 1.74 -20.14
CA VAL A 179 -11.51 1.81 -19.67
C VAL A 179 -12.44 1.69 -20.84
N CYS A 180 -13.30 0.70 -20.87
CA CYS A 180 -14.24 0.50 -21.97
C CYS A 180 -15.56 -0.13 -21.53
N CYS A 181 -16.59 0.04 -22.35
CA CYS A 181 -17.86 -0.65 -22.19
C CYS A 181 -17.75 -2.08 -22.73
N ARG A 182 -18.21 -3.04 -21.93
CA ARG A 182 -18.25 -4.46 -22.30
C ARG A 182 -19.42 -5.17 -21.61
N ALA A 183 -20.18 -5.98 -22.36
CA ALA A 183 -21.27 -6.79 -21.82
C ALA A 183 -22.28 -5.98 -20.96
N GLY A 184 -22.60 -4.75 -21.38
CA GLY A 184 -23.56 -3.89 -20.67
C GLY A 184 -23.02 -3.17 -19.44
N GLY A 185 -21.73 -3.25 -19.16
CA GLY A 185 -21.07 -2.55 -18.05
C GLY A 185 -19.76 -1.90 -18.45
N VAL A 186 -19.11 -1.25 -17.52
CA VAL A 186 -17.77 -0.65 -17.69
C VAL A 186 -16.73 -1.56 -17.03
N ILE A 187 -15.63 -1.78 -17.74
CA ILE A 187 -14.48 -2.53 -17.23
C ILE A 187 -13.22 -1.68 -17.29
N VAL A 188 -12.27 -1.98 -16.40
CA VAL A 188 -10.92 -1.44 -16.42
C VAL A 188 -9.92 -2.57 -16.63
N THR A 189 -9.08 -2.46 -17.66
CA THR A 189 -7.96 -3.35 -17.87
C THR A 189 -6.76 -2.88 -17.08
N VAL A 190 -6.40 -3.61 -16.04
CA VAL A 190 -5.23 -3.32 -15.20
C VAL A 190 -4.02 -4.03 -15.78
N ARG A 191 -2.97 -3.27 -16.09
CA ARG A 191 -1.67 -3.75 -16.58
C ARG A 191 -0.64 -3.77 -15.44
N GLY A 192 0.53 -4.32 -15.68
CA GLY A 192 1.63 -4.31 -14.72
C GLY A 192 1.76 -5.61 -13.94
N ALA A 193 2.17 -5.53 -12.66
CA ALA A 193 2.55 -6.71 -11.87
C ALA A 193 1.41 -7.69 -11.57
N ARG A 194 0.15 -7.26 -11.69
CA ARG A 194 -1.06 -8.06 -11.47
C ARG A 194 -2.10 -7.76 -12.53
N PRO A 195 -1.87 -8.21 -13.78
CA PRO A 195 -2.77 -7.95 -14.88
C PRO A 195 -4.13 -8.62 -14.64
N ARG A 196 -5.20 -7.87 -14.83
CA ARG A 196 -6.57 -8.35 -14.65
C ARG A 196 -7.56 -7.38 -15.27
N VAL A 197 -8.79 -7.86 -15.48
CA VAL A 197 -9.94 -7.06 -15.86
C VAL A 197 -10.82 -6.86 -14.62
N VAL A 198 -11.21 -5.63 -14.34
CA VAL A 198 -12.02 -5.30 -13.16
C VAL A 198 -13.32 -4.66 -13.62
N PRO A 199 -14.48 -5.25 -13.32
CA PRO A 199 -15.76 -4.60 -13.51
C PRO A 199 -15.89 -3.39 -12.57
N VAL A 200 -16.48 -2.32 -13.08
CA VAL A 200 -16.73 -1.09 -12.34
C VAL A 200 -18.15 -1.09 -11.80
N LEU A 201 -18.35 -0.64 -10.56
CA LEU A 201 -19.68 -0.47 -9.99
C LEU A 201 -20.49 0.57 -10.80
N ALA A 202 -21.73 0.25 -11.15
CA ALA A 202 -22.56 0.98 -12.12
C ALA A 202 -22.64 2.49 -11.85
N ARG A 203 -22.76 2.90 -10.58
CA ARG A 203 -22.87 4.34 -10.22
C ARG A 203 -21.66 5.20 -10.54
N TYR A 204 -20.54 4.59 -10.94
CA TYR A 204 -19.32 5.31 -11.33
C TYR A 204 -19.09 5.32 -12.85
N HIS A 205 -19.95 4.68 -13.63
CA HIS A 205 -19.75 4.49 -15.06
C HIS A 205 -19.59 5.83 -15.79
N ASP A 206 -20.56 6.73 -15.65
CA ASP A 206 -20.59 7.99 -16.42
C ASP A 206 -19.37 8.86 -16.14
N ILE A 207 -19.03 9.03 -14.85
CA ILE A 207 -17.89 9.86 -14.46
C ILE A 207 -16.58 9.23 -14.92
N LEU A 208 -16.47 7.90 -14.83
CA LEU A 208 -15.26 7.21 -15.23
C LEU A 208 -15.08 7.21 -16.75
N LEU A 209 -16.15 7.00 -17.50
CA LEU A 209 -16.12 7.08 -18.97
C LEU A 209 -15.74 8.48 -19.46
N ALA A 210 -16.34 9.53 -18.90
CA ALA A 210 -15.97 10.91 -19.21
C ALA A 210 -14.49 11.20 -18.86
N SER A 211 -14.01 10.69 -17.72
CA SER A 211 -12.61 10.84 -17.32
C SER A 211 -11.67 10.07 -18.25
N ALA A 212 -12.07 8.91 -18.73
CA ALA A 212 -11.31 8.07 -19.64
C ALA A 212 -11.25 8.67 -21.05
N GLU A 213 -12.37 9.17 -21.58
CA GLU A 213 -12.46 9.88 -22.85
C GLU A 213 -11.54 11.12 -22.84
N PHE A 214 -11.63 11.94 -21.78
CA PHE A 214 -10.74 13.08 -21.60
C PHE A 214 -9.25 12.70 -21.58
N ALA A 215 -8.91 11.56 -20.97
CA ALA A 215 -7.53 11.10 -20.87
C ALA A 215 -6.99 10.52 -22.18
N GLY A 216 -7.83 9.85 -22.98
CA GLY A 216 -7.40 9.18 -24.21
C GLY A 216 -6.24 8.21 -23.95
N ASP A 217 -5.12 8.41 -24.64
CA ASP A 217 -3.89 7.63 -24.45
C ASP A 217 -3.08 8.01 -23.21
N GLN A 218 -3.45 9.09 -22.53
CA GLN A 218 -2.82 9.50 -21.29
C GLN A 218 -3.36 8.71 -20.09
N LEU A 219 -2.68 8.84 -18.95
CA LEU A 219 -3.14 8.25 -17.70
C LEU A 219 -4.38 9.01 -17.18
N VAL A 220 -5.39 8.28 -16.75
CA VAL A 220 -6.64 8.86 -16.18
C VAL A 220 -6.32 9.80 -15.01
N THR A 221 -5.31 9.50 -14.20
CA THR A 221 -4.84 10.36 -13.10
C THR A 221 -3.89 11.47 -13.55
N GLY A 222 -3.63 11.57 -14.84
CA GLY A 222 -2.81 12.60 -15.50
C GLY A 222 -1.37 12.22 -15.73
N GLY A 223 -0.83 12.73 -16.85
CA GLY A 223 0.52 12.45 -17.33
C GLY A 223 0.59 11.24 -18.26
N THR A 224 1.79 10.97 -18.76
CA THR A 224 2.06 9.90 -19.72
C THR A 224 2.98 8.81 -19.15
N ASP A 225 3.75 9.13 -18.12
CA ASP A 225 4.75 8.24 -17.52
C ASP A 225 4.18 7.46 -16.33
N PRO A 226 3.94 6.13 -16.46
CA PRO A 226 3.45 5.28 -15.38
C PRO A 226 4.51 5.00 -14.29
N ALA A 227 5.79 5.29 -14.56
CA ALA A 227 6.86 5.13 -13.57
C ALA A 227 6.89 6.29 -12.57
N ARG A 228 6.25 7.42 -12.88
CA ARG A 228 6.19 8.59 -12.01
C ARG A 228 5.59 8.24 -10.66
N LYS A 229 6.38 8.41 -9.61
CA LYS A 229 5.93 8.21 -8.22
C LYS A 229 5.05 9.37 -7.75
N ASN A 230 4.11 9.08 -6.84
CA ASN A 230 3.26 10.08 -6.16
C ASN A 230 2.25 10.86 -7.02
N VAL A 231 1.84 10.36 -8.18
CA VAL A 231 0.85 11.02 -9.05
C VAL A 231 -0.50 11.25 -8.34
N THR A 232 -0.93 10.29 -7.52
CA THR A 232 -2.21 10.35 -6.82
C THR A 232 -2.22 11.30 -5.62
N ASN A 233 -1.08 11.61 -5.01
CA ASN A 233 -1.01 12.46 -3.81
C ASN A 233 -1.45 13.91 -4.05
N PRO A 234 -1.05 14.60 -5.13
CA PRO A 234 -1.55 15.95 -5.42
C PRO A 234 -3.06 15.97 -5.64
N LEU A 235 -3.61 14.99 -6.37
CA LEU A 235 -5.06 14.88 -6.59
C LEU A 235 -5.81 14.62 -5.26
N ALA A 236 -5.31 13.71 -4.44
CA ALA A 236 -5.90 13.44 -3.13
C ALA A 236 -5.85 14.67 -2.19
N ARG A 237 -4.82 15.51 -2.33
CA ARG A 237 -4.74 16.78 -1.59
C ARG A 237 -5.74 17.82 -2.09
N SER A 238 -5.97 17.91 -3.40
CA SER A 238 -6.96 18.83 -3.97
C SER A 238 -8.40 18.49 -3.56
N LEU A 239 -8.64 17.25 -3.15
CA LEU A 239 -9.91 16.78 -2.60
C LEU A 239 -9.97 16.86 -1.06
N ALA A 240 -9.03 17.55 -0.43
CA ALA A 240 -9.00 17.79 1.01
C ALA A 240 -9.38 19.23 1.34
N GLY A 241 -10.12 19.42 2.39
CA GLY A 241 -10.33 20.73 3.04
C GLY A 241 -11.72 21.31 2.95
N GLY A 242 -12.13 22.05 3.99
CA GLY A 242 -13.30 22.92 4.04
C GLY A 242 -14.69 22.27 4.14
N THR A 243 -14.80 20.96 3.94
CA THR A 243 -16.10 20.27 3.79
C THR A 243 -16.45 19.31 4.92
N GLY A 244 -15.66 19.26 5.99
CA GLY A 244 -15.83 18.26 7.06
C GLY A 244 -15.47 16.84 6.65
N LEU A 245 -15.07 16.59 5.38
CA LEU A 245 -14.64 15.28 4.93
C LEU A 245 -13.22 14.96 5.43
N PRO A 246 -12.95 13.71 5.80
CA PRO A 246 -11.61 13.28 6.15
C PRO A 246 -10.68 13.38 4.91
N ARG A 247 -9.37 13.45 5.13
CA ARG A 247 -8.40 13.43 4.00
C ARG A 247 -8.58 12.19 3.15
N LEU A 248 -8.69 12.37 1.83
CA LEU A 248 -8.83 11.26 0.90
C LEU A 248 -7.63 10.30 0.99
N ASP A 249 -7.95 9.03 1.21
CA ASP A 249 -6.99 7.92 1.25
C ASP A 249 -7.38 6.88 0.20
N THR A 250 -6.48 6.65 -0.76
CA THR A 250 -6.71 5.67 -1.83
C THR A 250 -6.85 4.23 -1.31
N SER A 251 -6.26 3.94 -0.14
CA SER A 251 -6.43 2.63 0.50
C SER A 251 -7.85 2.45 1.06
N ARG A 252 -8.46 3.53 1.57
CA ARG A 252 -9.86 3.51 2.00
C ARG A 252 -10.84 3.44 0.83
N LEU A 253 -10.55 4.12 -0.30
CA LEU A 253 -11.35 3.96 -1.53
C LEU A 253 -11.40 2.49 -1.95
N ARG A 254 -10.24 1.82 -1.96
CA ARG A 254 -10.19 0.38 -2.25
C ARG A 254 -10.95 -0.45 -1.20
N ALA A 255 -10.81 -0.14 0.10
CA ALA A 255 -11.54 -0.84 1.15
C ALA A 255 -13.06 -0.72 0.97
N THR A 256 -13.55 0.44 0.51
CA THR A 256 -14.95 0.67 0.17
C THR A 256 -15.42 -0.26 -0.96
N TRP A 257 -14.66 -0.34 -2.06
CA TRP A 257 -14.95 -1.26 -3.14
C TRP A 257 -14.90 -2.73 -2.70
N LEU A 258 -13.88 -3.11 -1.90
CA LEU A 258 -13.72 -4.48 -1.45
C LEU A 258 -14.90 -4.94 -0.59
N ALA A 259 -15.39 -4.10 0.32
CA ALA A 259 -16.56 -4.42 1.14
C ALA A 259 -17.80 -4.63 0.26
N GLU A 260 -18.08 -3.68 -0.64
CA GLU A 260 -19.25 -3.72 -1.49
C GLU A 260 -19.20 -4.85 -2.55
N ALA A 261 -18.05 -5.04 -3.19
CA ALA A 261 -17.90 -6.10 -4.18
C ALA A 261 -17.98 -7.51 -3.57
N ALA A 262 -17.50 -7.68 -2.33
CA ALA A 262 -17.59 -8.96 -1.63
C ALA A 262 -19.05 -9.39 -1.35
N GLU A 263 -19.96 -8.43 -1.19
CA GLU A 263 -21.39 -8.69 -1.01
C GLU A 263 -22.11 -9.00 -2.34
N LEU A 264 -21.61 -8.44 -3.46
CA LEU A 264 -22.30 -8.51 -4.75
C LEU A 264 -21.89 -9.69 -5.62
N ILE A 265 -20.66 -10.19 -5.50
CA ILE A 265 -20.11 -11.21 -6.39
C ILE A 265 -19.49 -12.35 -5.61
N GLY A 266 -19.59 -13.57 -6.15
CA GLY A 266 -19.05 -14.77 -5.52
C GLY A 266 -17.54 -14.70 -5.27
N LEU A 267 -17.06 -15.41 -4.25
CA LEU A 267 -15.69 -15.35 -3.73
C LEU A 267 -14.60 -15.49 -4.79
N ALA A 268 -14.73 -16.43 -5.72
CA ALA A 268 -13.74 -16.65 -6.77
C ALA A 268 -13.62 -15.42 -7.71
N THR A 269 -14.76 -14.89 -8.18
CA THR A 269 -14.82 -13.69 -9.02
C THR A 269 -14.32 -12.47 -8.27
N PHE A 270 -14.68 -12.32 -7.00
CA PHE A 270 -14.19 -11.26 -6.13
C PHE A 270 -12.68 -11.30 -5.97
N MET A 271 -12.10 -12.47 -5.67
CA MET A 271 -10.65 -12.60 -5.52
C MET A 271 -9.90 -12.28 -6.81
N ALA A 272 -10.41 -12.75 -7.96
CA ALA A 272 -9.82 -12.45 -9.27
C ALA A 272 -9.86 -10.95 -9.58
N ALA A 273 -11.00 -10.30 -9.43
CA ALA A 273 -11.16 -8.85 -9.67
C ALA A 273 -10.33 -8.01 -8.68
N ALA A 274 -10.27 -8.41 -7.41
CA ALA A 274 -9.48 -7.74 -6.39
C ALA A 274 -7.96 -7.98 -6.54
N GLY A 275 -7.53 -8.97 -7.33
CA GLY A 275 -6.12 -9.36 -7.44
C GLY A 275 -5.57 -9.94 -6.14
N ILE A 276 -6.40 -10.69 -5.39
CA ILE A 276 -6.06 -11.34 -4.13
C ILE A 276 -5.72 -12.80 -4.41
N SER A 277 -4.49 -13.20 -4.10
CA SER A 277 -3.99 -14.57 -4.32
C SER A 277 -3.89 -15.41 -3.03
N CYS A 278 -4.13 -14.81 -1.86
CA CYS A 278 -4.05 -15.53 -0.59
C CYS A 278 -5.17 -15.11 0.37
N SER A 279 -5.57 -16.04 1.24
CA SER A 279 -6.66 -15.86 2.21
C SER A 279 -6.35 -14.93 3.39
N GLN A 280 -5.09 -14.61 3.64
CA GLN A 280 -4.69 -13.81 4.82
C GLN A 280 -5.32 -12.41 4.89
N ARG A 281 -5.75 -11.84 3.75
CA ARG A 281 -6.41 -10.53 3.69
C ARG A 281 -7.93 -10.60 3.76
N LEU A 282 -8.52 -11.79 3.65
CA LEU A 282 -9.98 -11.94 3.71
C LEU A 282 -10.53 -11.56 5.09
N GLY A 283 -9.81 -11.86 6.17
CA GLY A 283 -10.20 -11.46 7.52
C GLY A 283 -10.31 -9.95 7.72
N ASP A 284 -9.42 -9.16 7.09
CA ASP A 284 -9.50 -7.69 7.15
C ASP A 284 -10.74 -7.16 6.38
N ILE A 285 -11.19 -7.89 5.35
CA ILE A 285 -12.37 -7.53 4.54
C ILE A 285 -13.63 -7.91 5.28
N THR A 286 -13.71 -9.14 5.82
CA THR A 286 -14.87 -9.61 6.57
C THR A 286 -15.14 -8.79 7.82
N ALA A 287 -14.13 -8.22 8.45
CA ALA A 287 -14.30 -7.31 9.59
C ALA A 287 -15.02 -5.99 9.23
N ALA A 288 -15.11 -5.64 7.95
CA ALA A 288 -15.84 -4.48 7.44
C ALA A 288 -17.24 -4.82 6.94
N LEU A 289 -17.58 -6.11 6.86
CA LEU A 289 -18.90 -6.60 6.42
C LEU A 289 -19.81 -6.79 7.62
N GLN A 290 -21.12 -6.57 7.41
CA GLN A 290 -22.12 -6.95 8.39
C GLN A 290 -22.34 -8.47 8.29
N PRO A 291 -22.37 -9.19 9.43
CA PRO A 291 -22.83 -10.58 9.41
C PRO A 291 -24.23 -10.65 8.82
N GLY A 292 -24.46 -11.62 7.94
CA GLY A 292 -25.81 -11.87 7.44
C GLY A 292 -26.76 -12.25 8.56
N ASP A 293 -28.06 -11.95 8.37
CA ASP A 293 -29.10 -12.42 9.27
C ASP A 293 -29.12 -13.97 9.29
N GLU A 294 -29.20 -14.55 10.48
CA GLU A 294 -29.19 -16.01 10.68
C GLU A 294 -30.35 -16.67 9.93
N ALA A 295 -31.57 -16.11 10.03
CA ALA A 295 -32.75 -16.66 9.37
C ALA A 295 -32.63 -16.62 7.84
N ALA A 296 -32.11 -15.51 7.29
CA ALA A 296 -31.83 -15.39 5.86
C ALA A 296 -30.75 -16.38 5.40
N THR A 297 -29.70 -16.58 6.22
CA THR A 297 -28.63 -17.54 5.93
C THR A 297 -29.16 -18.98 5.92
N VAL A 298 -30.00 -19.34 6.88
CA VAL A 298 -30.68 -20.67 6.95
C VAL A 298 -31.56 -20.87 5.75
N ALA A 299 -32.36 -19.86 5.37
CA ALA A 299 -33.24 -19.93 4.21
C ALA A 299 -32.47 -20.12 2.90
N LEU A 300 -31.37 -19.39 2.72
CA LEU A 300 -30.46 -19.50 1.57
C LEU A 300 -29.86 -20.91 1.46
N LEU A 301 -29.27 -21.41 2.56
CA LEU A 301 -28.64 -22.73 2.61
C LEU A 301 -29.66 -23.88 2.56
N GLY A 302 -30.86 -23.66 3.08
CA GLY A 302 -31.98 -24.60 3.02
C GLY A 302 -32.68 -24.70 1.67
N GLY A 303 -32.25 -23.90 0.67
CA GLY A 303 -32.82 -23.91 -0.68
C GLY A 303 -34.20 -23.24 -0.81
N SER A 304 -34.59 -22.45 0.19
CA SER A 304 -35.91 -21.79 0.23
C SER A 304 -35.98 -20.50 -0.59
N VAL A 305 -34.87 -20.03 -1.12
CA VAL A 305 -34.77 -18.86 -1.99
C VAL A 305 -34.03 -19.25 -3.25
N ARG A 306 -34.74 -19.44 -4.34
CA ARG A 306 -34.24 -19.46 -5.72
C ARG A 306 -34.73 -18.24 -6.46
#